data_21e586a8a38497ca6f5a48409bff23af
#
_entry.id   21e586a8a38497ca6f5a48409bff23af
#
_cell.length_a   1.000
_cell.length_b   1.000
_cell.length_c   1.000
_cell.angle_alpha   90.00
_cell.angle_beta   90.00
_cell.angle_gamma   90.00
#
_symmetry.space_group_name_H-M   'P 1'
#
loop_
_entity.id
_entity.type
_entity.pdbx_description
1 polymer ?
#
loop_
_entity_poly.entity_id
_entity_poly.type
_entity_poly.pdbx_seq_one_letter_code
_entity_poly.pdbx_strand_id
1 'polypeptide(L)'
;ENKSHHVIYVMNTDGKNNTLLTQTAWNESEPQWIKGGTKIAFLCNESGGSQIWEMNPDGTERRIISDFKGDIEGFSFSPDGKKILFISQIKYGQRTVDLYPDLPKASGIIVNDLMYKHWDEWVESIPHPFIADFDGNMMGAATDIMEGEPFEAPMKPFGGIEQLAWSNDSKQIAYTSRKKQGLAYAVSTDSDIYLYNIEKGTTLNLCKPNGKDEMKGYDTNPKFSPNGKYIAWQSMERDGYESDRNRLCIYNLDDGQKTFVTENFESGVDDYCWNNDSQSLYFVGVWHGTSMVYNANLNGDIKKLTDGMYDYGSVAMAGDKIITKRHSISAAGYLDSAWNGWNKLAVTMEVNV
;
A
#
# COMPACT_ATOMS: atom_id res chain seq x y z
N GLU A 1 -0.89 -10.92 -29.98
CA GLU A 1 -0.65 -9.79 -29.09
C GLU A 1 0.26 -10.26 -27.94
N ASN A 2 1.42 -9.60 -27.75
CA ASN A 2 2.28 -9.84 -26.60
C ASN A 2 1.61 -9.23 -25.36
N LYS A 3 0.83 -10.03 -24.65
CA LYS A 3 0.29 -9.67 -23.33
C LYS A 3 1.16 -10.34 -22.26
N SER A 4 1.76 -9.55 -21.38
CA SER A 4 2.34 -10.06 -20.13
C SER A 4 1.20 -10.33 -19.15
N HIS A 5 1.34 -11.36 -18.34
CA HIS A 5 0.46 -11.63 -17.22
C HIS A 5 1.28 -11.98 -15.98
N HIS A 6 0.74 -11.69 -14.82
CA HIS A 6 1.37 -12.00 -13.54
C HIS A 6 0.98 -13.40 -13.09
N VAL A 7 1.92 -14.08 -12.45
CA VAL A 7 1.75 -15.42 -11.86
C VAL A 7 2.35 -15.45 -10.45
N ILE A 8 1.90 -16.36 -9.62
CA ILE A 8 2.32 -16.47 -8.22
C ILE A 8 3.36 -17.55 -8.05
N TYR A 9 4.44 -17.20 -7.35
CA TYR A 9 5.48 -18.13 -6.88
C TYR A 9 5.48 -18.19 -5.36
N VAL A 10 5.88 -19.32 -4.82
CA VAL A 10 6.20 -19.51 -3.41
C VAL A 10 7.65 -19.94 -3.26
N MET A 11 8.29 -19.48 -2.19
CA MET A 11 9.69 -19.78 -1.90
C MET A 11 9.88 -19.86 -0.39
N ASN A 12 10.81 -20.70 0.06
CA ASN A 12 11.22 -20.71 1.46
C ASN A 12 11.96 -19.42 1.86
N THR A 13 11.91 -19.07 3.14
CA THR A 13 12.61 -17.88 3.68
C THR A 13 14.14 -17.97 3.61
N ASP A 14 14.71 -19.13 3.25
CA ASP A 14 16.13 -19.31 2.95
C ASP A 14 16.48 -19.12 1.46
N GLY A 15 15.51 -18.71 0.65
CA GLY A 15 15.68 -18.49 -0.80
C GLY A 15 15.62 -19.77 -1.65
N LYS A 16 15.39 -20.93 -1.03
CA LYS A 16 15.29 -22.20 -1.74
C LYS A 16 13.86 -22.58 -2.08
N ASN A 17 13.70 -23.60 -2.91
CA ASN A 17 12.42 -24.19 -3.29
C ASN A 17 11.46 -23.16 -3.92
N ASN A 18 11.99 -22.32 -4.80
CA ASN A 18 11.15 -21.39 -5.58
C ASN A 18 10.26 -22.20 -6.54
N THR A 19 8.96 -22.20 -6.27
CA THR A 19 7.97 -23.01 -6.99
C THR A 19 6.90 -22.10 -7.60
N LEU A 20 6.61 -22.28 -8.88
CA LEU A 20 5.48 -21.63 -9.56
C LEU A 20 4.18 -22.30 -9.09
N LEU A 21 3.27 -21.52 -8.51
CA LEU A 21 1.97 -22.01 -8.01
C LEU A 21 0.87 -21.93 -9.07
N THR A 22 0.90 -20.93 -9.94
CA THR A 22 -0.18 -20.68 -10.89
C THR A 22 0.36 -20.68 -12.32
N GLN A 23 -0.36 -21.33 -13.24
CA GLN A 23 -0.06 -21.43 -14.67
C GLN A 23 -1.33 -21.16 -15.49
N THR A 24 -2.00 -20.07 -15.21
CA THR A 24 -3.22 -19.68 -15.90
C THR A 24 -2.94 -18.63 -16.98
N ALA A 25 -3.92 -18.36 -17.82
CA ALA A 25 -3.88 -17.25 -18.80
C ALA A 25 -4.30 -15.91 -18.18
N TRP A 26 -4.63 -15.88 -16.90
CA TRP A 26 -5.17 -14.74 -16.17
C TRP A 26 -4.08 -14.00 -15.40
N ASN A 27 -4.32 -12.74 -15.09
CA ASN A 27 -3.46 -11.99 -14.18
C ASN A 27 -3.76 -12.38 -12.73
N GLU A 28 -2.70 -12.74 -12.01
CA GLU A 28 -2.74 -13.11 -10.61
C GLU A 28 -1.71 -12.29 -9.84
N SER A 29 -2.18 -11.48 -8.88
CA SER A 29 -1.36 -10.50 -8.17
C SER A 29 -1.73 -10.41 -6.69
N GLU A 30 -0.99 -9.62 -5.93
CA GLU A 30 -1.22 -9.33 -4.51
C GLU A 30 -1.39 -10.59 -3.63
N PRO A 31 -0.50 -11.60 -3.72
CA PRO A 31 -0.63 -12.81 -2.91
C PRO A 31 -0.41 -12.50 -1.43
N GLN A 32 -1.31 -13.01 -0.59
CA GLN A 32 -1.26 -12.86 0.86
C GLN A 32 -1.54 -14.19 1.55
N TRP A 33 -0.76 -14.51 2.58
CA TRP A 33 -1.04 -15.63 3.47
C TRP A 33 -2.25 -15.33 4.35
N ILE A 34 -3.21 -16.22 4.37
CA ILE A 34 -4.44 -16.12 5.17
C ILE A 34 -4.66 -17.38 5.99
N LYS A 35 -5.64 -17.33 6.90
CA LYS A 35 -6.05 -18.49 7.74
C LYS A 35 -4.87 -19.14 8.46
N GLY A 36 -4.01 -18.30 9.06
CA GLY A 36 -2.81 -18.78 9.76
C GLY A 36 -1.76 -19.47 8.88
N GLY A 37 -1.68 -19.08 7.61
CA GLY A 37 -0.72 -19.62 6.63
C GLY A 37 -1.17 -20.91 5.95
N THR A 38 -2.44 -21.31 6.10
CA THR A 38 -2.98 -22.54 5.47
C THR A 38 -3.55 -22.30 4.08
N LYS A 39 -3.80 -21.05 3.70
CA LYS A 39 -4.27 -20.63 2.37
C LYS A 39 -3.51 -19.38 1.90
N ILE A 40 -3.53 -19.17 0.59
CA ILE A 40 -3.04 -17.96 -0.07
C ILE A 40 -4.25 -17.30 -0.73
N ALA A 41 -4.52 -16.04 -0.40
CA ALA A 41 -5.46 -15.20 -1.12
C ALA A 41 -4.71 -14.34 -2.16
N PHE A 42 -5.36 -14.00 -3.27
CA PHE A 42 -4.76 -13.23 -4.35
C PHE A 42 -5.84 -12.59 -5.23
N LEU A 43 -5.47 -11.57 -6.00
CA LEU A 43 -6.35 -11.01 -7.02
C LEU A 43 -6.25 -11.81 -8.31
N CYS A 44 -7.38 -12.04 -8.97
CA CYS A 44 -7.43 -12.65 -10.29
C CYS A 44 -8.60 -12.13 -11.12
N ASN A 45 -8.39 -11.97 -12.42
CA ASN A 45 -9.39 -11.47 -13.37
C ASN A 45 -10.13 -12.56 -14.16
N GLU A 46 -10.06 -13.82 -13.75
CA GLU A 46 -10.71 -14.96 -14.40
C GLU A 46 -12.24 -14.83 -14.48
N SER A 47 -12.86 -14.19 -13.48
CA SER A 47 -14.32 -14.01 -13.41
C SER A 47 -14.85 -12.87 -14.31
N GLY A 48 -14.00 -12.24 -15.12
CA GLY A 48 -14.37 -11.13 -16.00
C GLY A 48 -14.04 -9.74 -15.42
N GLY A 49 -13.69 -9.67 -14.15
CA GLY A 49 -13.17 -8.52 -13.42
C GLY A 49 -12.20 -8.97 -12.33
N SER A 50 -11.43 -8.04 -11.77
CA SER A 50 -10.49 -8.35 -10.68
C SER A 50 -11.24 -8.64 -9.39
N GLN A 51 -11.13 -9.89 -8.90
CA GLN A 51 -11.77 -10.38 -7.68
C GLN A 51 -10.75 -11.08 -6.79
N ILE A 52 -11.10 -11.30 -5.50
CA ILE A 52 -10.27 -12.02 -4.56
C ILE A 52 -10.53 -13.52 -4.69
N TRP A 53 -9.47 -14.26 -4.83
CA TRP A 53 -9.43 -15.72 -4.89
C TRP A 53 -8.60 -16.28 -3.74
N GLU A 54 -8.80 -17.55 -3.41
CA GLU A 54 -7.92 -18.29 -2.49
C GLU A 54 -7.50 -19.62 -3.10
N MET A 55 -6.36 -20.15 -2.64
CA MET A 55 -5.85 -21.48 -2.99
C MET A 55 -5.05 -22.08 -1.83
N ASN A 56 -4.77 -23.38 -1.91
CA ASN A 56 -3.79 -24.02 -1.05
C ASN A 56 -2.36 -23.54 -1.34
N PRO A 57 -1.41 -23.68 -0.38
CA PRO A 57 0.01 -23.34 -0.60
C PRO A 57 0.72 -24.16 -1.71
N ASP A 58 0.12 -25.24 -2.16
CA ASP A 58 0.57 -26.05 -3.29
C ASP A 58 -0.10 -25.68 -4.63
N GLY A 59 -0.93 -24.63 -4.64
CA GLY A 59 -1.66 -24.17 -5.81
C GLY A 59 -2.98 -24.88 -6.10
N THR A 60 -3.36 -25.87 -5.29
CA THR A 60 -4.64 -26.60 -5.43
C THR A 60 -5.82 -25.87 -4.80
N GLU A 61 -7.04 -26.38 -5.02
CA GLU A 61 -8.30 -25.85 -4.46
C GLU A 61 -8.51 -24.35 -4.71
N ARG A 62 -8.17 -23.89 -5.89
CA ARG A 62 -8.32 -22.50 -6.31
C ARG A 62 -9.81 -22.17 -6.46
N ARG A 63 -10.28 -21.12 -5.77
CA ARG A 63 -11.66 -20.66 -5.83
C ARG A 63 -11.80 -19.17 -5.57
N ILE A 64 -12.85 -18.56 -6.10
CA ILE A 64 -13.23 -17.18 -5.82
C ILE A 64 -13.84 -17.06 -4.41
N ILE A 65 -13.49 -15.97 -3.70
CA ILE A 65 -14.01 -15.66 -2.36
C ILE A 65 -14.64 -14.25 -2.27
N SER A 66 -14.75 -13.53 -3.38
CA SER A 66 -15.48 -12.26 -3.46
C SER A 66 -16.45 -12.28 -4.63
N ASP A 67 -17.52 -11.47 -4.50
CA ASP A 67 -18.51 -11.20 -5.56
C ASP A 67 -18.88 -9.71 -5.48
N PHE A 68 -17.92 -8.86 -5.84
CA PHE A 68 -18.07 -7.40 -5.81
C PHE A 68 -18.41 -6.87 -7.20
N LYS A 69 -19.29 -5.88 -7.29
CA LYS A 69 -19.72 -5.26 -8.56
C LYS A 69 -18.73 -4.26 -9.14
N GLY A 70 -17.48 -4.48 -8.99
CA GLY A 70 -16.41 -3.64 -9.49
C GLY A 70 -15.10 -4.40 -9.43
N ASP A 71 -14.05 -3.82 -9.97
CA ASP A 71 -12.72 -4.36 -9.84
C ASP A 71 -12.16 -4.08 -8.44
N ILE A 72 -11.50 -5.07 -7.86
CA ILE A 72 -10.72 -4.91 -6.64
C ILE A 72 -9.27 -4.66 -7.05
N GLU A 73 -8.73 -3.50 -6.68
CA GLU A 73 -7.38 -3.06 -7.07
C GLU A 73 -6.29 -3.47 -6.07
N GLY A 74 -6.67 -3.74 -4.84
CA GLY A 74 -5.81 -4.18 -3.76
C GLY A 74 -6.64 -4.59 -2.57
N PHE A 75 -6.13 -5.45 -1.70
CA PHE A 75 -6.87 -5.92 -0.52
C PHE A 75 -5.96 -6.31 0.63
N SER A 76 -6.50 -6.38 1.83
CA SER A 76 -5.85 -6.98 3.00
C SER A 76 -6.89 -7.54 3.97
N PHE A 77 -6.54 -8.66 4.62
CA PHE A 77 -7.38 -9.23 5.68
C PHE A 77 -7.11 -8.52 7.01
N SER A 78 -8.16 -8.36 7.81
CA SER A 78 -7.99 -7.95 9.21
C SER A 78 -7.14 -8.97 9.96
N PRO A 79 -6.37 -8.57 11.00
CA PRO A 79 -5.56 -9.49 11.80
C PRO A 79 -6.33 -10.67 12.40
N ASP A 80 -7.61 -10.50 12.75
CA ASP A 80 -8.49 -11.56 13.24
C ASP A 80 -9.09 -12.44 12.12
N GLY A 81 -8.82 -12.11 10.84
CA GLY A 81 -9.28 -12.84 9.67
C GLY A 81 -10.79 -12.76 9.40
N LYS A 82 -11.52 -11.83 10.05
CA LYS A 82 -12.99 -11.73 9.94
C LYS A 82 -13.48 -10.64 9.00
N LYS A 83 -12.58 -9.78 8.52
CA LYS A 83 -12.90 -8.69 7.61
C LYS A 83 -11.87 -8.60 6.50
N ILE A 84 -12.31 -8.05 5.37
CA ILE A 84 -11.46 -7.69 4.23
C ILE A 84 -11.58 -6.18 4.04
N LEU A 85 -10.41 -5.52 3.98
CA LEU A 85 -10.26 -4.15 3.49
C LEU A 85 -9.82 -4.26 2.04
N PHE A 86 -10.42 -3.49 1.15
CA PHE A 86 -10.03 -3.50 -0.26
C PHE A 86 -10.27 -2.14 -0.91
N ILE A 87 -9.64 -1.94 -2.05
CA ILE A 87 -9.73 -0.73 -2.85
C ILE A 87 -10.59 -1.02 -4.06
N SER A 88 -11.55 -0.13 -4.35
CA SER A 88 -12.28 -0.14 -5.60
C SER A 88 -12.65 1.27 -6.04
N GLN A 89 -12.93 1.43 -7.32
CA GLN A 89 -13.26 2.70 -7.94
C GLN A 89 -14.71 3.08 -7.69
N ILE A 90 -14.95 4.33 -7.30
CA ILE A 90 -16.27 4.96 -7.33
C ILE A 90 -16.33 6.00 -8.44
N LYS A 91 -17.51 6.26 -8.98
CA LYS A 91 -17.71 7.27 -10.02
C LYS A 91 -17.35 8.66 -9.48
N TYR A 92 -16.56 9.40 -10.24
CA TYR A 92 -16.20 10.78 -9.98
C TYR A 92 -16.47 11.65 -11.22
N GLY A 93 -16.88 12.91 -10.97
CA GLY A 93 -17.16 13.85 -12.07
C GLY A 93 -18.42 13.50 -12.88
N GLN A 94 -18.57 14.18 -14.00
CA GLN A 94 -19.71 14.05 -14.90
C GLN A 94 -19.23 13.96 -16.35
N ARG A 95 -19.87 13.07 -17.11
CA ARG A 95 -19.77 13.04 -18.58
C ARG A 95 -20.97 13.74 -19.22
N THR A 96 -20.81 14.17 -20.47
CA THR A 96 -21.92 14.73 -21.25
C THR A 96 -23.13 13.80 -21.30
N VAL A 97 -22.91 12.48 -21.40
CA VAL A 97 -23.98 11.47 -21.43
C VAL A 97 -24.76 11.37 -20.10
N ASP A 98 -24.18 11.79 -18.98
CA ASP A 98 -24.87 11.82 -17.69
C ASP A 98 -25.89 12.95 -17.61
N LEU A 99 -25.61 14.08 -18.29
CA LEU A 99 -26.50 15.24 -18.38
C LEU A 99 -27.45 15.16 -19.57
N TYR A 100 -27.03 14.53 -20.66
CA TYR A 100 -27.76 14.40 -21.91
C TYR A 100 -27.85 12.93 -22.32
N PRO A 101 -28.70 12.11 -21.65
CA PRO A 101 -28.81 10.68 -21.93
C PRO A 101 -29.30 10.34 -23.34
N ASP A 102 -29.93 11.32 -24.02
CA ASP A 102 -30.35 11.25 -25.42
C ASP A 102 -29.17 11.35 -26.40
N LEU A 103 -27.97 11.68 -25.91
CA LEU A 103 -26.73 11.74 -26.70
C LEU A 103 -25.76 10.62 -26.31
N PRO A 104 -26.09 9.33 -26.53
CA PRO A 104 -25.32 8.19 -26.01
C PRO A 104 -23.91 8.05 -26.62
N LYS A 105 -23.63 8.76 -27.72
CA LYS A 105 -22.32 8.79 -28.39
C LYS A 105 -21.48 10.02 -28.02
N ALA A 106 -21.96 10.89 -27.16
CA ALA A 106 -21.21 12.05 -26.72
C ALA A 106 -20.01 11.60 -25.85
N SER A 107 -18.82 12.05 -26.20
CA SER A 107 -17.56 11.73 -25.52
C SER A 107 -17.02 12.90 -24.69
N GLY A 108 -17.79 13.98 -24.56
CA GLY A 108 -17.38 15.16 -23.79
C GLY A 108 -17.26 14.86 -22.29
N ILE A 109 -16.23 15.40 -21.68
CA ILE A 109 -15.98 15.33 -20.23
C ILE A 109 -16.28 16.70 -19.65
N ILE A 110 -16.97 16.74 -18.50
CA ILE A 110 -17.30 17.97 -17.80
C ILE A 110 -16.38 18.11 -16.62
N VAL A 111 -15.53 19.12 -16.66
CA VAL A 111 -14.54 19.40 -15.63
C VAL A 111 -15.06 20.53 -14.73
N ASN A 112 -15.35 20.21 -13.46
CA ASN A 112 -15.83 21.14 -12.46
C ASN A 112 -14.81 21.38 -11.33
N ASP A 113 -13.74 20.57 -11.28
CA ASP A 113 -12.67 20.64 -10.29
C ASP A 113 -11.30 20.44 -10.95
N LEU A 114 -10.22 20.82 -10.25
CA LEU A 114 -8.85 20.70 -10.78
C LEU A 114 -8.27 19.28 -10.63
N MET A 115 -8.90 18.39 -9.88
CA MET A 115 -8.62 16.96 -9.92
C MET A 115 -9.32 16.31 -11.13
N TYR A 116 -8.86 16.63 -12.35
CA TYR A 116 -9.47 16.12 -13.59
C TYR A 116 -8.57 15.20 -14.39
N LYS A 117 -7.28 15.20 -14.09
CA LYS A 117 -6.29 14.31 -14.68
C LYS A 117 -5.23 13.86 -13.68
N HIS A 118 -4.79 12.60 -13.81
CA HIS A 118 -3.53 12.11 -13.30
C HIS A 118 -2.65 11.80 -14.51
N TRP A 119 -1.62 12.64 -14.74
CA TRP A 119 -0.82 12.62 -15.97
C TRP A 119 -1.67 12.74 -17.24
N ASP A 120 -1.74 11.69 -18.05
CA ASP A 120 -2.51 11.63 -19.31
C ASP A 120 -3.90 10.97 -19.14
N GLU A 121 -4.19 10.36 -17.98
CA GLU A 121 -5.47 9.71 -17.70
C GLU A 121 -6.50 10.69 -17.11
N TRP A 122 -7.72 10.67 -17.67
CA TRP A 122 -8.84 11.42 -17.12
C TRP A 122 -9.35 10.80 -15.81
N VAL A 123 -9.64 11.63 -14.82
CA VAL A 123 -10.24 11.21 -13.55
C VAL A 123 -11.75 11.13 -13.70
N GLU A 124 -12.24 9.95 -14.08
CA GLU A 124 -13.68 9.64 -14.22
C GLU A 124 -14.18 8.81 -13.02
N SER A 125 -13.27 8.23 -12.30
CA SER A 125 -13.47 7.52 -11.04
C SER A 125 -12.32 7.80 -10.10
N ILE A 126 -12.55 7.59 -8.81
CA ILE A 126 -11.54 7.71 -7.76
C ILE A 126 -11.54 6.46 -6.89
N PRO A 127 -10.38 6.00 -6.40
CA PRO A 127 -10.32 4.88 -5.50
C PRO A 127 -10.84 5.25 -4.12
N HIS A 128 -11.68 4.37 -3.55
CA HIS A 128 -12.10 4.40 -2.15
C HIS A 128 -11.74 3.10 -1.45
N PRO A 129 -11.46 3.14 -0.14
CA PRO A 129 -11.33 1.95 0.69
C PRO A 129 -12.70 1.43 1.11
N PHE A 130 -12.90 0.14 0.91
CA PHE A 130 -14.10 -0.60 1.30
C PHE A 130 -13.76 -1.63 2.38
N ILE A 131 -14.72 -1.90 3.27
CA ILE A 131 -14.65 -3.01 4.20
C ILE A 131 -15.81 -3.96 4.00
N ALA A 132 -15.57 -5.25 4.18
CA ALA A 132 -16.60 -6.29 4.18
C ALA A 132 -16.31 -7.33 5.25
N ASP A 133 -17.35 -7.94 5.82
CA ASP A 133 -17.18 -9.11 6.67
C ASP A 133 -16.73 -10.32 5.84
N PHE A 134 -15.94 -11.19 6.44
CA PHE A 134 -15.53 -12.46 5.85
C PHE A 134 -15.86 -13.61 6.79
N ASP A 135 -16.71 -14.51 6.35
CA ASP A 135 -17.18 -15.64 7.15
C ASP A 135 -16.24 -16.84 7.16
N GLY A 136 -15.05 -16.68 6.59
CA GLY A 136 -14.06 -17.76 6.40
C GLY A 136 -14.22 -18.47 5.06
N ASN A 137 -15.29 -18.20 4.32
CA ASN A 137 -15.59 -18.83 3.04
C ASN A 137 -15.86 -17.81 1.93
N MET A 138 -16.63 -16.75 2.22
CA MET A 138 -17.03 -15.75 1.25
C MET A 138 -17.05 -14.35 1.86
N MET A 139 -16.71 -13.34 1.07
CA MET A 139 -16.84 -11.93 1.41
C MET A 139 -18.31 -11.53 1.42
N GLY A 140 -18.72 -10.83 2.46
CA GLY A 140 -20.07 -10.27 2.61
C GLY A 140 -20.27 -8.96 1.84
N ALA A 141 -21.36 -8.25 2.17
CA ALA A 141 -21.64 -6.94 1.61
C ALA A 141 -20.55 -5.92 2.00
N ALA A 142 -20.13 -5.12 1.04
CA ALA A 142 -19.10 -4.12 1.23
C ALA A 142 -19.68 -2.78 1.67
N THR A 143 -18.93 -2.08 2.52
CA THR A 143 -19.21 -0.71 2.97
C THR A 143 -18.06 0.18 2.56
N ASP A 144 -18.34 1.27 1.87
CA ASP A 144 -17.39 2.35 1.56
C ASP A 144 -17.15 3.16 2.84
N ILE A 145 -15.90 3.20 3.34
CA ILE A 145 -15.58 3.93 4.58
C ILE A 145 -15.42 5.44 4.36
N MET A 146 -15.44 5.88 3.11
CA MET A 146 -15.41 7.29 2.70
C MET A 146 -16.67 7.69 1.93
N GLU A 147 -17.79 6.98 2.12
CA GLU A 147 -19.03 7.24 1.38
C GLU A 147 -19.40 8.73 1.38
N GLY A 148 -19.63 9.27 0.18
CA GLY A 148 -19.97 10.69 -0.03
C GLY A 148 -18.81 11.65 -0.02
N GLU A 149 -17.58 11.22 0.24
CA GLU A 149 -16.39 12.06 0.14
C GLU A 149 -15.87 12.10 -1.32
N PRO A 150 -15.55 13.28 -1.87
CA PRO A 150 -15.02 13.41 -3.22
C PRO A 150 -13.49 13.33 -3.25
N PHE A 151 -12.88 12.54 -2.39
CA PHE A 151 -11.42 12.44 -2.22
C PHE A 151 -10.95 11.03 -2.48
N GLU A 152 -9.77 10.90 -3.06
CA GLU A 152 -9.15 9.60 -3.33
C GLU A 152 -8.40 9.04 -2.11
N ALA A 153 -8.54 7.75 -1.88
CA ALA A 153 -7.71 6.95 -0.99
C ALA A 153 -7.68 5.48 -1.50
N PRO A 154 -6.51 4.97 -1.88
CA PRO A 154 -5.18 5.60 -1.89
C PRO A 154 -5.04 6.72 -2.92
N MET A 155 -4.01 7.53 -2.76
CA MET A 155 -3.76 8.67 -3.66
C MET A 155 -3.13 8.20 -4.98
N LYS A 156 -3.75 8.58 -6.08
CA LYS A 156 -3.19 8.36 -7.41
C LYS A 156 -2.14 9.42 -7.77
N PRO A 157 -1.19 9.15 -8.73
CA PRO A 157 -1.18 7.96 -9.59
C PRO A 157 -0.50 6.73 -9.01
N PHE A 158 0.22 6.82 -7.87
CA PHE A 158 1.12 5.76 -7.40
C PHE A 158 0.59 4.95 -6.23
N GLY A 159 -0.36 5.47 -5.46
CA GLY A 159 -0.85 4.81 -4.26
C GLY A 159 -1.66 3.55 -4.52
N GLY A 160 -1.45 2.54 -3.67
CA GLY A 160 -2.13 1.27 -3.63
C GLY A 160 -2.46 0.84 -2.20
N ILE A 161 -2.57 -0.47 -1.98
CA ILE A 161 -2.95 -1.04 -0.67
C ILE A 161 -1.95 -0.70 0.45
N GLU A 162 -0.70 -0.36 0.12
CA GLU A 162 0.33 0.09 1.08
C GLU A 162 -0.03 1.39 1.79
N GLN A 163 -0.95 2.17 1.22
CA GLN A 163 -1.47 3.39 1.85
C GLN A 163 -2.61 3.15 2.84
N LEU A 164 -2.97 1.89 3.08
CA LEU A 164 -3.99 1.47 4.02
C LEU A 164 -3.42 0.45 5.00
N ALA A 165 -3.78 0.54 6.28
CA ALA A 165 -3.32 -0.38 7.31
C ALA A 165 -4.39 -0.70 8.35
N TRP A 166 -4.50 -1.98 8.73
CA TRP A 166 -5.30 -2.45 9.84
C TRP A 166 -4.62 -2.19 11.19
N SER A 167 -5.40 -1.78 12.18
CA SER A 167 -4.95 -1.90 13.57
C SER A 167 -4.90 -3.37 14.01
N ASN A 168 -4.01 -3.70 14.94
CA ASN A 168 -3.78 -5.09 15.37
C ASN A 168 -5.02 -5.73 16.04
N ASP A 169 -5.91 -4.92 16.58
CA ASP A 169 -7.18 -5.36 17.19
C ASP A 169 -8.33 -5.44 16.17
N SER A 170 -8.06 -5.21 14.88
CA SER A 170 -9.03 -5.25 13.79
C SER A 170 -10.18 -4.23 13.88
N LYS A 171 -10.02 -3.15 14.69
CA LYS A 171 -11.09 -2.17 14.94
C LYS A 171 -10.91 -0.85 14.23
N GLN A 172 -9.72 -0.59 13.71
CA GLN A 172 -9.40 0.68 13.07
C GLN A 172 -8.65 0.44 11.75
N ILE A 173 -8.77 1.40 10.84
CA ILE A 173 -8.05 1.46 9.58
C ILE A 173 -7.36 2.81 9.49
N ALA A 174 -6.03 2.80 9.32
CA ALA A 174 -5.29 3.99 8.95
C ALA A 174 -5.21 4.06 7.42
N TYR A 175 -5.42 5.24 6.84
CA TYR A 175 -5.31 5.44 5.40
C TYR A 175 -4.76 6.82 5.06
N THR A 176 -4.15 6.91 3.88
CA THR A 176 -3.63 8.16 3.31
C THR A 176 -4.67 8.80 2.41
N SER A 177 -4.86 10.11 2.51
CA SER A 177 -5.68 10.88 1.58
C SER A 177 -5.26 12.35 1.56
N ARG A 178 -5.42 13.00 0.41
CA ARG A 178 -5.30 14.45 0.27
C ARG A 178 -6.70 15.08 0.14
N LYS A 179 -7.33 15.43 1.25
CA LYS A 179 -8.71 15.95 1.27
C LYS A 179 -8.75 17.45 0.92
N LYS A 180 -8.43 17.75 -0.32
CA LYS A 180 -8.42 19.11 -0.91
C LYS A 180 -9.20 19.13 -2.22
N GLN A 181 -9.76 20.30 -2.58
CA GLN A 181 -10.50 20.52 -3.83
C GLN A 181 -10.06 21.82 -4.49
N GLY A 182 -10.38 21.98 -5.76
CA GLY A 182 -10.11 23.18 -6.55
C GLY A 182 -8.63 23.52 -6.61
N LEU A 183 -8.32 24.82 -6.45
CA LEU A 183 -6.94 25.29 -6.50
C LEU A 183 -6.06 24.66 -5.41
N ALA A 184 -6.61 24.42 -4.21
CA ALA A 184 -5.85 23.79 -3.13
C ALA A 184 -5.37 22.39 -3.49
N TYR A 185 -6.16 21.59 -4.23
CA TYR A 185 -5.71 20.30 -4.75
C TYR A 185 -4.56 20.45 -5.74
N ALA A 186 -4.65 21.41 -6.67
CA ALA A 186 -3.70 21.57 -7.77
C ALA A 186 -2.32 22.09 -7.35
N VAL A 187 -2.22 22.82 -6.21
CA VAL A 187 -0.98 23.48 -5.78
C VAL A 187 -0.34 22.83 -4.55
N SER A 188 -1.01 21.86 -3.91
CA SER A 188 -0.59 21.27 -2.65
C SER A 188 -0.24 19.79 -2.81
N THR A 189 0.85 19.37 -2.20
CA THR A 189 1.20 17.96 -2.01
C THR A 189 0.79 17.43 -0.62
N ASP A 190 0.22 18.30 0.22
CA ASP A 190 -0.15 18.02 1.61
C ASP A 190 -1.24 16.95 1.70
N SER A 191 -0.84 15.74 2.03
CA SER A 191 -1.68 14.60 2.37
C SER A 191 -1.55 14.28 3.85
N ASP A 192 -2.59 13.67 4.40
CA ASP A 192 -2.66 13.34 5.82
C ASP A 192 -2.92 11.85 6.03
N ILE A 193 -2.56 11.37 7.22
CA ILE A 193 -2.94 10.05 7.71
C ILE A 193 -4.25 10.17 8.50
N TYR A 194 -5.26 9.44 8.05
CA TYR A 194 -6.57 9.37 8.68
C TYR A 194 -6.74 8.03 9.40
N LEU A 195 -7.37 8.06 10.57
CA LEU A 195 -7.67 6.88 11.37
C LEU A 195 -9.18 6.71 11.47
N TYR A 196 -9.72 5.71 10.76
CA TYR A 196 -11.14 5.35 10.77
C TYR A 196 -11.42 4.32 11.86
N ASN A 197 -12.41 4.61 12.71
CA ASN A 197 -12.92 3.66 13.71
C ASN A 197 -14.14 2.94 13.16
N ILE A 198 -14.06 1.62 13.00
CA ILE A 198 -15.08 0.80 12.35
C ILE A 198 -16.40 0.78 13.14
N GLU A 199 -16.33 0.67 14.46
CA GLU A 199 -17.51 0.59 15.31
C GLU A 199 -18.28 1.91 15.36
N LYS A 200 -17.55 3.02 15.43
CA LYS A 200 -18.12 4.37 15.56
C LYS A 200 -18.44 5.03 14.22
N GLY A 201 -17.90 4.53 13.10
CA GLY A 201 -18.01 5.17 11.80
C GLY A 201 -17.39 6.57 11.76
N THR A 202 -16.34 6.83 12.56
CA THR A 202 -15.72 8.16 12.68
C THR A 202 -14.26 8.15 12.26
N THR A 203 -13.82 9.25 11.66
CA THR A 203 -12.45 9.44 11.18
C THR A 203 -11.75 10.55 11.96
N LEU A 204 -10.50 10.31 12.37
CA LEU A 204 -9.60 11.27 12.98
C LEU A 204 -8.42 11.54 12.04
N ASN A 205 -8.08 12.80 11.82
CA ASN A 205 -6.85 13.19 11.13
C ASN A 205 -5.68 13.18 12.14
N LEU A 206 -4.69 12.29 11.95
CA LEU A 206 -3.56 12.16 12.87
C LEU A 206 -2.50 13.24 12.66
N CYS A 207 -2.40 13.81 11.46
CA CYS A 207 -1.46 14.88 11.16
C CYS A 207 -1.95 16.22 11.75
N LYS A 208 -3.28 16.41 11.80
CA LYS A 208 -3.94 17.64 12.23
C LYS A 208 -5.08 17.38 13.23
N PRO A 209 -4.82 16.71 14.38
CA PRO A 209 -5.89 16.19 15.25
C PRO A 209 -6.80 17.28 15.85
N ASN A 210 -6.32 18.52 15.93
CA ASN A 210 -7.07 19.68 16.44
C ASN A 210 -7.46 20.67 15.34
N GLY A 211 -7.42 20.26 14.08
CA GLY A 211 -7.64 21.15 12.93
C GLY A 211 -6.57 22.22 12.74
N LYS A 212 -5.47 22.14 13.49
CA LYS A 212 -4.30 23.00 13.31
C LYS A 212 -3.41 22.42 12.24
N ASP A 213 -2.89 23.29 11.40
CA ASP A 213 -2.01 22.98 10.29
C ASP A 213 -0.57 22.73 10.79
N GLU A 214 -0.39 21.65 11.54
CA GLU A 214 0.88 21.30 12.20
C GLU A 214 1.84 20.55 11.29
N MET A 215 1.30 19.76 10.34
CA MET A 215 2.04 19.03 9.31
C MET A 215 1.47 19.41 7.96
N LYS A 216 2.33 19.79 7.02
CA LYS A 216 1.95 20.33 5.70
C LYS A 216 2.57 19.56 4.54
N GLY A 217 3.23 18.49 4.81
CA GLY A 217 3.94 17.73 3.81
C GLY A 217 3.14 16.56 3.25
N TYR A 218 3.83 15.73 2.52
CA TYR A 218 3.29 14.51 1.97
C TYR A 218 3.44 13.38 2.98
N ASP A 219 2.34 13.05 3.67
CA ASP A 219 2.28 11.97 4.67
C ASP A 219 1.62 10.75 4.03
N THR A 220 2.30 9.58 4.08
CA THR A 220 1.86 8.37 3.35
C THR A 220 2.32 7.06 3.98
N ASN A 221 1.73 5.94 3.54
CA ASN A 221 2.12 4.58 3.89
C ASN A 221 2.11 4.29 5.40
N PRO A 222 0.95 4.44 6.09
CA PRO A 222 0.86 4.18 7.53
C PRO A 222 1.04 2.69 7.85
N LYS A 223 1.77 2.38 8.93
CA LYS A 223 1.94 1.01 9.45
C LYS A 223 1.84 1.00 10.97
N PHE A 224 0.92 0.19 11.53
CA PHE A 224 0.84 -0.01 12.97
C PHE A 224 2.03 -0.80 13.50
N SER A 225 2.49 -0.46 14.69
CA SER A 225 3.49 -1.27 15.40
C SER A 225 2.90 -2.61 15.86
N PRO A 226 3.67 -3.70 15.95
CA PRO A 226 3.18 -5.01 16.39
C PRO A 226 2.46 -5.01 17.75
N ASN A 227 2.84 -4.11 18.67
CA ASN A 227 2.17 -3.99 19.97
C ASN A 227 0.90 -3.09 19.95
N GLY A 228 0.58 -2.50 18.79
CA GLY A 228 -0.60 -1.64 18.61
C GLY A 228 -0.54 -0.27 19.30
N LYS A 229 0.61 0.16 19.82
CA LYS A 229 0.76 1.45 20.52
C LYS A 229 1.11 2.61 19.61
N TYR A 230 1.68 2.33 18.46
CA TYR A 230 2.20 3.34 17.54
C TYR A 230 1.67 3.13 16.13
N ILE A 231 1.59 4.23 15.39
CA ILE A 231 1.51 4.24 13.94
C ILE A 231 2.73 4.98 13.43
N ALA A 232 3.47 4.38 12.49
CA ALA A 232 4.52 5.06 11.74
C ALA A 232 4.02 5.38 10.33
N TRP A 233 4.61 6.43 9.71
CA TRP A 233 4.39 6.75 8.30
C TRP A 233 5.58 7.52 7.72
N GLN A 234 5.67 7.55 6.40
CA GLN A 234 6.62 8.40 5.67
C GLN A 234 6.06 9.82 5.59
N SER A 235 6.90 10.82 5.89
CA SER A 235 6.50 12.22 5.98
C SER A 235 7.52 13.14 5.34
N MET A 236 7.11 13.89 4.31
CA MET A 236 7.85 15.04 3.81
C MET A 236 7.49 16.28 4.63
N GLU A 237 8.35 17.29 4.65
CA GLU A 237 8.18 18.44 5.52
C GLU A 237 7.35 19.55 4.87
N ARG A 238 7.56 19.78 3.56
CA ARG A 238 7.09 21.00 2.90
C ARG A 238 5.98 20.72 1.88
N ASP A 239 4.93 21.47 1.97
CA ASP A 239 3.86 21.49 0.96
C ASP A 239 4.38 22.00 -0.39
N GLY A 240 4.00 21.33 -1.47
CA GLY A 240 4.39 21.65 -2.83
C GLY A 240 5.80 21.19 -3.24
N TYR A 241 6.50 20.42 -2.40
CA TYR A 241 7.84 19.92 -2.67
C TYR A 241 7.86 18.40 -2.83
N GLU A 242 7.68 17.89 -4.04
CA GLU A 242 7.71 16.45 -4.34
C GLU A 242 9.10 15.83 -4.22
N SER A 243 10.16 16.62 -4.23
CA SER A 243 11.56 16.18 -4.05
C SER A 243 12.07 16.29 -2.61
N ASP A 244 11.19 16.57 -1.66
CA ASP A 244 11.56 16.59 -0.25
C ASP A 244 11.86 15.16 0.24
N ARG A 245 12.69 15.03 1.28
CA ARG A 245 13.02 13.71 1.81
C ARG A 245 11.87 13.14 2.63
N ASN A 246 11.58 11.88 2.45
CA ASN A 246 10.70 11.13 3.34
C ASN A 246 11.41 10.86 4.67
N ARG A 247 10.83 11.34 5.78
CA ARG A 247 11.23 10.99 7.14
C ARG A 247 10.26 9.96 7.70
N LEU A 248 10.67 9.18 8.69
CA LEU A 248 9.75 8.33 9.45
C LEU A 248 9.21 9.10 10.64
N CYS A 249 7.91 9.37 10.63
CA CYS A 249 7.15 9.90 11.74
C CYS A 249 6.52 8.74 12.51
N ILE A 250 6.62 8.75 13.83
CA ILE A 250 5.95 7.81 14.75
C ILE A 250 4.94 8.59 15.57
N TYR A 251 3.69 8.16 15.54
CA TYR A 251 2.60 8.68 16.35
C TYR A 251 2.27 7.71 17.46
N ASN A 252 2.31 8.18 18.70
CA ASN A 252 1.88 7.41 19.88
C ASN A 252 0.36 7.54 20.02
N LEU A 253 -0.35 6.41 19.96
CA LEU A 253 -1.82 6.37 20.02
C LEU A 253 -2.39 6.71 21.43
N ASP A 254 -1.59 6.58 22.49
CA ASP A 254 -2.04 6.85 23.86
C ASP A 254 -2.07 8.35 24.17
N ASP A 255 -1.09 9.13 23.70
CA ASP A 255 -0.93 10.56 24.07
C ASP A 255 -0.90 11.51 22.86
N GLY A 256 -0.89 11.00 21.63
CA GLY A 256 -0.86 11.77 20.39
C GLY A 256 0.50 12.42 20.09
N GLN A 257 1.57 12.03 20.79
CA GLN A 257 2.91 12.57 20.52
C GLN A 257 3.46 12.05 19.20
N LYS A 258 4.08 12.94 18.43
CA LYS A 258 4.79 12.65 17.17
C LYS A 258 6.30 12.75 17.37
N THR A 259 7.03 11.79 16.81
CA THR A 259 8.49 11.76 16.84
C THR A 259 9.04 11.39 15.45
N PHE A 260 9.95 12.19 14.93
CA PHE A 260 10.64 11.91 13.66
C PHE A 260 11.94 11.15 13.92
N VAL A 261 11.89 9.83 13.84
CA VAL A 261 13.05 8.97 14.19
C VAL A 261 14.16 8.97 13.15
N THR A 262 13.91 9.49 11.96
CA THR A 262 14.94 9.69 10.92
C THR A 262 15.25 11.16 10.64
N GLU A 263 14.97 12.06 11.61
CA GLU A 263 15.23 13.51 11.44
C GLU A 263 16.68 13.81 11.08
N ASN A 264 17.63 13.10 11.70
CA ASN A 264 19.07 13.26 11.47
C ASN A 264 19.63 12.36 10.36
N PHE A 265 18.79 11.66 9.60
CA PHE A 265 19.21 10.88 8.45
C PHE A 265 19.25 11.77 7.22
N GLU A 266 20.40 11.83 6.55
CA GLU A 266 20.66 12.80 5.47
C GLU A 266 19.87 12.53 4.17
N SER A 267 19.33 11.31 4.02
CA SER A 267 18.57 10.90 2.84
C SER A 267 17.10 10.59 3.15
N GLY A 268 16.31 10.29 2.12
CA GLY A 268 14.94 9.84 2.26
C GLY A 268 14.82 8.37 2.65
N VAL A 269 13.67 8.01 3.17
CA VAL A 269 13.25 6.63 3.44
C VAL A 269 12.38 6.16 2.28
N ASP A 270 12.81 5.11 1.57
CA ASP A 270 12.12 4.58 0.39
C ASP A 270 11.06 3.54 0.77
N ASP A 271 11.36 2.65 1.72
CA ASP A 271 10.44 1.67 2.30
C ASP A 271 10.84 1.36 3.74
N TYR A 272 9.91 0.86 4.54
CA TYR A 272 10.16 0.54 5.94
C TYR A 272 9.24 -0.54 6.48
N CYS A 273 9.64 -1.18 7.60
CA CYS A 273 8.79 -2.05 8.39
C CYS A 273 9.14 -1.94 9.89
N TRP A 274 8.17 -2.25 10.74
CA TRP A 274 8.41 -2.38 12.18
C TRP A 274 9.21 -3.64 12.49
N ASN A 275 10.12 -3.54 13.46
CA ASN A 275 10.65 -4.70 14.15
C ASN A 275 9.55 -5.32 15.03
N ASN A 276 9.58 -6.65 15.20
CA ASN A 276 8.58 -7.40 15.97
C ASN A 276 8.47 -6.95 17.44
N ASP A 277 9.54 -6.39 18.01
CA ASP A 277 9.58 -5.86 19.37
C ASP A 277 8.90 -4.50 19.53
N SER A 278 8.52 -3.85 18.42
CA SER A 278 7.95 -2.49 18.40
C SER A 278 8.87 -1.40 18.99
N GLN A 279 10.17 -1.65 19.09
CA GLN A 279 11.14 -0.69 19.65
C GLN A 279 12.00 -0.04 18.54
N SER A 280 11.92 -0.55 17.32
CA SER A 280 12.67 -0.03 16.19
C SER A 280 11.96 -0.33 14.86
N LEU A 281 12.46 0.34 13.82
CA LEU A 281 12.03 0.11 12.44
C LEU A 281 13.25 -0.23 11.59
N TYR A 282 13.03 -1.11 10.60
CA TYR A 282 13.97 -1.30 9.51
C TYR A 282 13.51 -0.47 8.32
N PHE A 283 14.46 0.14 7.61
CA PHE A 283 14.12 0.95 6.45
C PHE A 283 15.20 0.89 5.36
N VAL A 284 14.80 1.18 4.15
CA VAL A 284 15.70 1.39 3.00
C VAL A 284 15.91 2.88 2.79
N GLY A 285 17.15 3.27 2.61
CA GLY A 285 17.52 4.64 2.28
C GLY A 285 18.78 4.71 1.43
N VAL A 286 18.93 5.79 0.66
CA VAL A 286 20.08 5.98 -0.24
C VAL A 286 21.32 6.34 0.54
N TRP A 287 22.46 5.76 0.15
CA TRP A 287 23.79 6.07 0.66
C TRP A 287 24.83 6.03 -0.46
N HIS A 288 25.42 7.18 -0.77
CA HIS A 288 26.49 7.29 -1.77
C HIS A 288 26.17 6.63 -3.13
N GLY A 289 24.93 6.78 -3.59
CA GLY A 289 24.48 6.24 -4.88
C GLY A 289 24.04 4.77 -4.85
N THR A 290 23.91 4.17 -3.66
CA THR A 290 23.34 2.84 -3.44
C THR A 290 22.25 2.89 -2.39
N SER A 291 21.23 2.02 -2.49
CA SER A 291 20.17 1.91 -1.49
C SER A 291 20.50 0.83 -0.47
N MET A 292 20.56 1.19 0.81
CA MET A 292 20.99 0.33 1.92
C MET A 292 19.88 0.11 2.94
N VAL A 293 19.99 -0.97 3.71
CA VAL A 293 19.08 -1.26 4.83
C VAL A 293 19.65 -0.68 6.13
N TYR A 294 18.79 -0.03 6.88
CA TYR A 294 19.08 0.59 8.17
C TYR A 294 18.10 0.11 9.24
N ASN A 295 18.48 0.30 10.50
CA ASN A 295 17.60 0.23 11.66
C ASN A 295 17.57 1.57 12.36
N ALA A 296 16.38 2.06 12.74
CA ALA A 296 16.20 3.24 13.59
C ALA A 296 15.40 2.83 14.83
N ASN A 297 15.88 3.18 16.02
CA ASN A 297 15.12 2.98 17.25
C ASN A 297 14.17 4.17 17.53
N LEU A 298 13.31 4.05 18.54
CA LEU A 298 12.34 5.10 18.89
C LEU A 298 12.99 6.42 19.37
N ASN A 299 14.27 6.40 19.73
CA ASN A 299 15.02 7.60 20.13
C ASN A 299 15.70 8.30 18.93
N GLY A 300 15.64 7.72 17.73
CA GLY A 300 16.27 8.26 16.54
C GLY A 300 17.73 7.85 16.35
N ASP A 301 18.23 6.86 17.09
CA ASP A 301 19.56 6.27 16.80
C ASP A 301 19.46 5.39 15.56
N ILE A 302 20.30 5.65 14.57
CA ILE A 302 20.29 4.96 13.28
C ILE A 302 21.55 4.13 13.10
N LYS A 303 21.38 2.87 12.69
CA LYS A 303 22.47 1.95 12.37
C LYS A 303 22.31 1.42 10.94
N LYS A 304 23.35 1.53 10.13
CA LYS A 304 23.43 0.88 8.82
C LYS A 304 23.66 -0.62 9.01
N LEU A 305 22.87 -1.47 8.33
CA LEU A 305 22.92 -2.92 8.48
C LEU A 305 23.59 -3.63 7.30
N THR A 306 23.59 -3.03 6.12
CA THR A 306 24.12 -3.64 4.90
C THR A 306 25.22 -2.79 4.30
N ASP A 307 26.14 -3.45 3.57
CA ASP A 307 27.26 -2.84 2.87
C ASP A 307 27.43 -3.41 1.47
N GLY A 308 28.30 -2.81 0.67
CA GLY A 308 28.62 -3.26 -0.69
C GLY A 308 27.97 -2.41 -1.78
N MET A 309 28.14 -2.83 -3.03
CA MET A 309 27.62 -2.15 -4.22
C MET A 309 26.31 -2.82 -4.66
N TYR A 310 25.29 -2.63 -3.86
CA TYR A 310 23.95 -3.19 -4.06
C TYR A 310 22.88 -2.13 -3.86
N ASP A 311 21.73 -2.35 -4.46
CA ASP A 311 20.50 -1.60 -4.21
C ASP A 311 19.47 -2.51 -3.57
N TYR A 312 19.01 -2.14 -2.38
CA TYR A 312 17.93 -2.78 -1.67
C TYR A 312 16.63 -2.02 -1.93
N GLY A 313 15.59 -2.69 -2.42
CA GLY A 313 14.36 -2.02 -2.88
C GLY A 313 13.20 -2.06 -1.89
N SER A 314 13.23 -2.95 -0.91
CA SER A 314 12.15 -3.07 0.08
C SER A 314 12.60 -3.86 1.29
N VAL A 315 11.88 -3.72 2.41
CA VAL A 315 12.10 -4.46 3.64
C VAL A 315 10.79 -5.00 4.23
N ALA A 316 10.82 -6.23 4.71
CA ALA A 316 9.69 -6.85 5.41
C ALA A 316 10.21 -7.80 6.49
N MET A 317 9.40 -8.03 7.54
CA MET A 317 9.66 -9.07 8.55
C MET A 317 9.01 -10.39 8.14
N ALA A 318 9.76 -11.48 8.28
CA ALA A 318 9.25 -12.84 8.15
C ALA A 318 9.72 -13.67 9.36
N GLY A 319 8.88 -13.76 10.38
CA GLY A 319 9.28 -14.26 11.68
C GLY A 319 10.32 -13.34 12.33
N ASP A 320 11.50 -13.87 12.64
CA ASP A 320 12.66 -13.16 13.19
C ASP A 320 13.65 -12.64 12.13
N LYS A 321 13.33 -12.84 10.85
CA LYS A 321 14.22 -12.47 9.74
C LYS A 321 13.72 -11.23 9.00
N ILE A 322 14.68 -10.41 8.54
CA ILE A 322 14.42 -9.34 7.57
C ILE A 322 14.52 -9.93 6.16
N ILE A 323 13.50 -9.70 5.36
CA ILE A 323 13.50 -10.03 3.93
C ILE A 323 13.58 -8.75 3.14
N THR A 324 14.43 -8.75 2.13
CA THR A 324 14.64 -7.57 1.26
C THR A 324 14.87 -8.00 -0.19
N LYS A 325 14.48 -7.15 -1.14
CA LYS A 325 14.89 -7.28 -2.54
C LYS A 325 16.27 -6.65 -2.71
N ARG A 326 17.15 -7.32 -3.44
CA ARG A 326 18.50 -6.81 -3.73
C ARG A 326 18.87 -6.97 -5.21
N HIS A 327 19.44 -5.95 -5.79
CA HIS A 327 20.03 -5.98 -7.13
C HIS A 327 21.38 -5.28 -7.12
N SER A 328 22.13 -5.43 -8.19
CA SER A 328 23.43 -4.80 -8.39
C SER A 328 23.63 -4.47 -9.86
N ILE A 329 24.61 -3.59 -10.14
CA ILE A 329 24.95 -3.21 -11.50
C ILE A 329 25.42 -4.40 -12.35
N SER A 330 26.07 -5.40 -11.74
CA SER A 330 26.48 -6.63 -12.40
C SER A 330 25.31 -7.58 -12.70
N ALA A 331 24.14 -7.38 -12.10
CA ALA A 331 22.91 -8.06 -12.42
C ALA A 331 22.11 -7.35 -13.54
N ALA A 332 22.59 -6.23 -14.08
CA ALA A 332 21.97 -5.55 -15.21
C ALA A 332 21.91 -6.41 -16.47
N GLY A 333 22.84 -7.35 -16.67
CA GLY A 333 22.77 -8.36 -17.72
C GLY A 333 21.64 -9.39 -17.52
N TYR A 334 21.11 -9.51 -16.31
CA TYR A 334 19.90 -10.29 -16.02
C TYR A 334 18.61 -9.49 -16.26
N LEU A 335 18.67 -8.16 -16.28
CA LEU A 335 17.54 -7.32 -16.67
C LEU A 335 17.18 -7.51 -18.15
N ASP A 336 18.13 -7.77 -19.02
CA ASP A 336 17.89 -8.11 -20.44
C ASP A 336 17.20 -9.48 -20.60
N SER A 337 17.43 -10.43 -19.72
CA SER A 337 16.68 -11.70 -19.69
C SER A 337 15.40 -11.62 -18.86
N ALA A 338 15.25 -10.59 -18.02
CA ALA A 338 14.08 -10.30 -17.18
C ALA A 338 13.02 -9.45 -17.90
N TRP A 339 13.28 -9.00 -19.12
CA TRP A 339 12.22 -8.45 -20.00
C TRP A 339 11.09 -9.45 -20.27
N ASN A 340 11.28 -10.69 -19.89
CA ASN A 340 10.26 -11.75 -19.87
C ASN A 340 9.82 -12.18 -18.48
N GLY A 341 10.01 -11.34 -17.43
CA GLY A 341 9.54 -11.71 -16.09
C GLY A 341 10.15 -10.89 -14.96
N TRP A 342 9.51 -9.86 -14.55
CA TRP A 342 9.84 -9.00 -13.39
C TRP A 342 9.82 -9.70 -12.02
N ASN A 343 9.72 -11.04 -11.94
CA ASN A 343 9.45 -11.79 -10.73
C ASN A 343 10.53 -12.81 -10.35
N LYS A 344 11.80 -12.53 -10.61
CA LYS A 344 12.87 -13.39 -10.10
C LYS A 344 13.93 -12.56 -9.41
N LEU A 345 13.70 -12.20 -8.16
CA LEU A 345 14.74 -12.05 -7.14
C LEU A 345 14.14 -11.66 -5.79
N ALA A 346 13.52 -12.59 -5.12
CA ALA A 346 13.53 -12.52 -3.67
C ALA A 346 14.91 -13.04 -3.25
N VAL A 347 15.84 -12.16 -2.95
CA VAL A 347 17.08 -12.56 -2.29
C VAL A 347 16.82 -12.44 -0.81
N THR A 348 16.70 -13.58 -0.15
CA THR A 348 16.72 -13.65 1.30
C THR A 348 18.14 -13.39 1.75
N MET A 349 18.40 -12.27 2.39
CA MET A 349 19.58 -12.09 3.21
C MET A 349 19.21 -12.25 4.66
N GLU A 350 19.82 -13.23 5.31
CA GLU A 350 19.81 -13.34 6.76
C GLU A 350 20.74 -12.26 7.30
N VAL A 351 20.18 -11.22 7.90
CA VAL A 351 20.96 -10.28 8.71
C VAL A 351 20.86 -10.79 10.14
N ASN A 352 21.92 -11.43 10.62
CA ASN A 352 22.06 -11.74 12.04
C ASN A 352 22.21 -10.41 12.79
N VAL A 353 21.21 -10.05 13.59
CA VAL A 353 21.21 -8.88 14.47
C VAL A 353 21.82 -9.26 15.80
#